data_d304d0a80493aa5474b33bc1c8131cd6
#
_entry.id   d304d0a80493aa5474b33bc1c8131cd6
#
_cell.length_a   1.000
_cell.length_b   1.000
_cell.length_c   1.000
_cell.angle_alpha   90.00
_cell.angle_beta   90.00
_cell.angle_gamma   90.00
#
_symmetry.space_group_name_H-M   'P 1'
#
loop_
_entity.id
_entity.type
_entity.pdbx_description
1 polymer ?
#
loop_
_entity_poly.entity_id
_entity_poly.type
_entity_poly.pdbx_seq_one_letter_code
_entity_poly.pdbx_strand_id
1 'polypeptide(L)'
;MKRKLLGSSLFILFSTNAWAQVPDAYSELGEEMQVLVKSYVTEHPDVSIDDAITRLAVQTEILEPMADLRREFEGRLTAISIQELPDQHILVQLKGSEPVQGRTLRTQSGTTRVVIETGHKRTQDEFYEIVDKHRDLIFSAIPGVTGYMGRPGEDLLIVHIEGNEEQVEALRPTVRMLERALGISVSLRPNMSKSRNLGYVKGGAVLQNNNSYCTTGFPVTHTATGRKGITTAAHCPDDLIYGNYGQPSKFTTPLTYVDGIDDASHDVQWHTAGTHTPLRDVYATSQSDYNTRKILLMWDGAEEGQELCFRGVRSGWSCGKVVDLKWNPGVSCGPGQVLSCASTWIRVEGPSLACSPGDSGAAVVRGSNGHGIVAKADYSGVLPGECDGITIMPWGKIKDLGLTSG
;
A
#
# COMPACT_ATOMS: atom_id res chain seq x y z
N MET A 1 -53.51 -47.69 12.96
CA MET A 1 -53.68 -46.23 12.75
C MET A 1 -52.49 -45.52 13.36
N LYS A 2 -51.53 -45.12 12.54
CA LYS A 2 -50.35 -44.32 12.95
C LYS A 2 -50.40 -42.97 12.26
N ARG A 3 -50.67 -41.93 13.02
CA ARG A 3 -50.60 -40.53 12.53
C ARG A 3 -49.13 -40.05 12.55
N LYS A 4 -48.59 -39.69 11.39
CA LYS A 4 -47.34 -38.97 11.25
C LYS A 4 -47.62 -37.48 11.46
N LEU A 5 -46.94 -36.88 12.39
CA LEU A 5 -46.83 -35.45 12.55
C LEU A 5 -45.66 -34.97 11.67
N LEU A 6 -45.99 -34.17 10.65
CA LEU A 6 -45.03 -33.39 9.90
C LEU A 6 -44.75 -32.10 10.70
N GLY A 7 -43.51 -31.98 11.18
CA GLY A 7 -42.98 -30.74 11.71
C GLY A 7 -42.45 -29.88 10.58
N SER A 8 -43.15 -28.80 10.26
CA SER A 8 -42.63 -27.75 9.33
C SER A 8 -41.70 -26.84 10.12
N SER A 9 -40.41 -26.99 9.87
CA SER A 9 -39.41 -26.01 10.35
C SER A 9 -39.46 -24.80 9.46
N LEU A 10 -39.96 -23.69 9.98
CA LEU A 10 -39.95 -22.38 9.34
C LEU A 10 -38.55 -21.81 9.45
N PHE A 11 -37.74 -21.90 8.39
CA PHE A 11 -36.50 -21.16 8.25
C PHE A 11 -36.84 -19.70 7.97
N ILE A 12 -36.74 -18.84 8.96
CA ILE A 12 -36.76 -17.40 8.79
C ILE A 12 -35.39 -17.00 8.28
N LEU A 13 -35.30 -16.81 6.96
CA LEU A 13 -34.16 -16.16 6.32
C LEU A 13 -34.24 -14.65 6.65
N PHE A 14 -33.51 -14.20 7.63
CA PHE A 14 -33.19 -12.80 7.78
C PHE A 14 -32.23 -12.40 6.66
N SER A 15 -32.77 -11.93 5.55
CA SER A 15 -32.01 -11.21 4.54
C SER A 15 -31.74 -9.81 5.07
N THR A 16 -30.55 -9.58 5.57
CA THR A 16 -30.07 -8.24 5.94
C THR A 16 -29.75 -7.44 4.70
N ASN A 17 -30.78 -6.92 4.03
CA ASN A 17 -30.63 -5.87 3.01
C ASN A 17 -30.71 -4.50 3.70
N ALA A 18 -29.71 -4.14 4.51
CA ALA A 18 -29.57 -2.79 5.05
C ALA A 18 -29.41 -1.72 3.94
N TRP A 19 -29.13 -2.15 2.70
CA TRP A 19 -28.92 -1.29 1.54
C TRP A 19 -30.14 -1.22 0.60
N ALA A 20 -31.30 -1.75 0.97
CA ALA A 20 -32.45 -1.82 0.07
C ALA A 20 -33.10 -0.46 -0.22
N GLN A 21 -32.82 0.58 0.56
CA GLN A 21 -33.15 1.98 0.27
C GLN A 21 -32.02 2.84 0.81
N VAL A 22 -31.12 3.27 -0.08
CA VAL A 22 -30.09 4.27 0.28
C VAL A 22 -30.83 5.61 0.48
N PRO A 23 -30.74 6.25 1.67
CA PRO A 23 -31.35 7.54 1.91
C PRO A 23 -30.85 8.60 0.90
N ASP A 24 -31.73 9.54 0.53
CA ASP A 24 -31.35 10.65 -0.36
C ASP A 24 -30.13 11.43 0.18
N ALA A 25 -30.05 11.61 1.50
CA ALA A 25 -28.92 12.25 2.18
C ALA A 25 -27.59 11.55 1.93
N TYR A 26 -27.56 10.21 1.79
CA TYR A 26 -26.33 9.48 1.48
C TYR A 26 -25.82 9.76 0.06
N SER A 27 -26.74 9.83 -0.92
CA SER A 27 -26.38 10.09 -2.32
C SER A 27 -25.89 11.52 -2.58
N GLU A 28 -26.24 12.46 -1.69
CA GLU A 28 -25.78 13.86 -1.74
C GLU A 28 -24.40 14.06 -1.10
N LEU A 29 -23.88 13.06 -0.38
CA LEU A 29 -22.55 13.13 0.22
C LEU A 29 -21.44 13.06 -0.84
N GLY A 30 -20.33 13.73 -0.58
CA GLY A 30 -19.10 13.54 -1.35
C GLY A 30 -18.57 12.09 -1.22
N GLU A 31 -17.85 11.63 -2.24
CA GLU A 31 -17.36 10.24 -2.36
C GLU A 31 -16.60 9.77 -1.10
N GLU A 32 -15.74 10.62 -0.52
CA GLU A 32 -15.00 10.30 0.71
C GLU A 32 -15.92 10.03 1.91
N MET A 33 -16.96 10.84 2.08
CA MET A 33 -17.92 10.65 3.17
C MET A 33 -18.77 9.41 2.97
N GLN A 34 -19.15 9.08 1.73
CA GLN A 34 -19.85 7.84 1.42
C GLN A 34 -19.04 6.60 1.81
N VAL A 35 -17.72 6.63 1.56
CA VAL A 35 -16.81 5.54 1.98
C VAL A 35 -16.77 5.43 3.51
N LEU A 36 -16.68 6.54 4.23
CA LEU A 36 -16.66 6.56 5.70
C LEU A 36 -17.97 6.01 6.28
N VAL A 37 -19.12 6.48 5.80
CA VAL A 37 -20.44 6.00 6.24
C VAL A 37 -20.59 4.50 5.99
N LYS A 38 -20.17 4.03 4.83
CA LYS A 38 -20.20 2.59 4.49
C LYS A 38 -19.34 1.76 5.44
N SER A 39 -18.13 2.21 5.76
CA SER A 39 -17.26 1.55 6.72
C SER A 39 -17.90 1.54 8.12
N TYR A 40 -18.40 2.68 8.56
CA TYR A 40 -19.03 2.83 9.87
C TYR A 40 -20.22 1.89 10.09
N VAL A 41 -21.15 1.83 9.13
CA VAL A 41 -22.31 0.92 9.21
C VAL A 41 -21.90 -0.56 9.11
N THR A 42 -20.80 -0.85 8.39
CA THR A 42 -20.26 -2.22 8.33
C THR A 42 -19.73 -2.68 9.70
N GLU A 43 -19.07 -1.78 10.43
CA GLU A 43 -18.54 -2.05 11.77
C GLU A 43 -19.63 -2.00 12.85
N HIS A 44 -20.71 -1.22 12.63
CA HIS A 44 -21.82 -1.02 13.55
C HIS A 44 -23.15 -1.35 12.87
N PRO A 45 -23.47 -2.63 12.65
CA PRO A 45 -24.65 -3.04 11.86
C PRO A 45 -26.00 -2.61 12.46
N ASP A 46 -26.05 -2.25 13.74
CA ASP A 46 -27.23 -1.76 14.43
C ASP A 46 -27.46 -0.25 14.27
N VAL A 47 -26.52 0.47 13.62
CA VAL A 47 -26.61 1.91 13.36
C VAL A 47 -27.19 2.16 11.99
N SER A 48 -28.21 3.03 11.90
CA SER A 48 -28.77 3.43 10.60
C SER A 48 -27.79 4.30 9.81
N ILE A 49 -27.99 4.36 8.49
CA ILE A 49 -27.17 5.23 7.62
C ILE A 49 -27.28 6.70 8.05
N ASP A 50 -28.48 7.18 8.37
CA ASP A 50 -28.71 8.55 8.80
C ASP A 50 -28.05 8.86 10.15
N ASP A 51 -28.10 7.94 11.08
CA ASP A 51 -27.37 8.05 12.35
C ASP A 51 -25.86 8.02 12.15
N ALA A 52 -25.37 7.19 11.24
CA ALA A 52 -23.94 7.14 10.89
C ALA A 52 -23.46 8.48 10.29
N ILE A 53 -24.22 9.06 9.35
CA ILE A 53 -23.94 10.39 8.80
C ILE A 53 -23.87 11.44 9.90
N THR A 54 -24.86 11.46 10.77
CA THR A 54 -24.93 12.42 11.90
C THR A 54 -23.73 12.25 12.84
N ARG A 55 -23.42 11.02 13.24
CA ARG A 55 -22.30 10.72 14.14
C ARG A 55 -20.95 11.13 13.55
N LEU A 56 -20.70 10.83 12.27
CA LEU A 56 -19.47 11.19 11.59
C LEU A 56 -19.33 12.72 11.41
N ALA A 57 -20.45 13.42 11.14
CA ALA A 57 -20.46 14.88 11.09
C ALA A 57 -20.12 15.48 12.47
N VAL A 58 -20.76 15.00 13.54
CA VAL A 58 -20.46 15.41 14.92
C VAL A 58 -19.00 15.14 15.28
N GLN A 59 -18.44 13.96 14.91
CA GLN A 59 -17.02 13.66 15.14
C GLN A 59 -16.10 14.69 14.51
N THR A 60 -16.39 15.14 13.31
CA THR A 60 -15.58 16.18 12.64
C THR A 60 -15.68 17.52 13.38
N GLU A 61 -16.86 17.89 13.81
CA GLU A 61 -17.12 19.17 14.47
C GLU A 61 -16.58 19.26 15.91
N ILE A 62 -16.39 18.12 16.59
CA ILE A 62 -15.85 18.10 17.97
C ILE A 62 -14.33 18.06 18.05
N LEU A 63 -13.60 18.01 16.95
CA LEU A 63 -12.12 17.92 16.97
C LEU A 63 -11.49 19.16 17.61
N GLU A 64 -11.96 20.38 17.28
CA GLU A 64 -11.48 21.61 17.90
C GLU A 64 -11.87 21.71 19.38
N PRO A 65 -13.14 21.48 19.79
CA PRO A 65 -13.50 21.35 21.19
C PRO A 65 -12.70 20.32 21.97
N MET A 66 -12.34 19.20 21.38
CA MET A 66 -11.44 18.22 22.02
C MET A 66 -10.02 18.75 22.20
N ALA A 67 -9.52 19.54 21.27
CA ALA A 67 -8.23 20.21 21.43
C ALA A 67 -8.28 21.25 22.57
N ASP A 68 -9.40 21.95 22.74
CA ASP A 68 -9.62 22.86 23.89
C ASP A 68 -9.63 22.10 25.21
N LEU A 69 -10.33 20.95 25.27
CA LEU A 69 -10.34 20.10 26.45
C LEU A 69 -8.94 19.58 26.81
N ARG A 70 -8.11 19.25 25.82
CA ARG A 70 -6.70 18.87 26.06
C ARG A 70 -5.91 20.00 26.70
N ARG A 71 -6.08 21.25 26.23
CA ARG A 71 -5.43 22.44 26.81
C ARG A 71 -5.96 22.74 28.21
N GLU A 72 -7.27 22.68 28.39
CA GLU A 72 -7.92 22.92 29.69
C GLU A 72 -7.40 21.99 30.79
N PHE A 73 -7.15 20.71 30.45
CA PHE A 73 -6.74 19.69 31.40
C PHE A 73 -5.29 19.21 31.24
N GLU A 74 -4.43 19.95 30.54
CA GLU A 74 -3.06 19.56 30.21
C GLU A 74 -2.30 18.98 31.41
N GLY A 75 -2.33 19.63 32.57
CA GLY A 75 -1.63 19.17 33.78
C GLY A 75 -2.26 17.94 34.48
N ARG A 76 -3.45 17.49 34.06
CA ARG A 76 -4.19 16.38 34.66
C ARG A 76 -4.66 15.35 33.66
N LEU A 77 -4.52 15.58 32.37
CA LEU A 77 -5.09 14.71 31.34
C LEU A 77 -4.41 13.34 31.34
N THR A 78 -5.19 12.31 31.62
CA THR A 78 -4.77 10.91 31.52
C THR A 78 -5.11 10.34 30.14
N ALA A 79 -6.36 10.57 29.67
CA ALA A 79 -6.79 10.17 28.33
C ALA A 79 -7.99 11.02 27.90
N ILE A 80 -8.18 11.14 26.59
CA ILE A 80 -9.38 11.68 25.98
C ILE A 80 -9.71 10.88 24.72
N SER A 81 -10.96 10.47 24.59
CA SER A 81 -11.41 9.62 23.49
C SER A 81 -12.87 9.89 23.14
N ILE A 82 -13.24 9.54 21.91
CA ILE A 82 -14.63 9.46 21.48
C ILE A 82 -15.11 8.04 21.80
N GLN A 83 -16.19 7.94 22.53
CA GLN A 83 -16.90 6.69 22.79
C GLN A 83 -18.11 6.61 21.85
N GLU A 84 -18.24 5.49 21.14
CA GLU A 84 -19.24 5.33 20.08
C GLU A 84 -20.57 4.79 20.56
N LEU A 85 -20.53 3.83 21.49
CA LEU A 85 -21.70 3.09 21.93
C LEU A 85 -21.86 3.13 23.46
N PRO A 86 -23.10 3.06 23.95
CA PRO A 86 -24.38 3.03 23.21
C PRO A 86 -24.76 4.38 22.61
N ASP A 87 -24.28 5.47 23.15
CA ASP A 87 -24.45 6.83 22.66
C ASP A 87 -23.08 7.53 22.55
N GLN A 88 -22.89 8.26 21.47
CA GLN A 88 -21.64 8.93 21.20
C GLN A 88 -21.37 10.04 22.23
N HIS A 89 -20.18 10.00 22.84
CA HIS A 89 -19.75 11.02 23.78
C HIS A 89 -18.24 11.15 23.85
N ILE A 90 -17.74 12.25 24.38
CA ILE A 90 -16.32 12.44 24.69
C ILE A 90 -16.06 11.99 26.11
N LEU A 91 -15.15 11.03 26.29
CA LEU A 91 -14.66 10.63 27.59
C LEU A 91 -13.34 11.33 27.87
N VAL A 92 -13.27 12.07 28.98
CA VAL A 92 -12.05 12.73 29.49
C VAL A 92 -11.68 12.07 30.82
N GLN A 93 -10.51 11.50 30.91
CA GLN A 93 -9.99 10.84 32.11
C GLN A 93 -8.87 11.69 32.73
N LEU A 94 -8.97 11.98 34.01
CA LEU A 94 -8.12 12.93 34.71
C LEU A 94 -7.40 12.30 35.89
N LYS A 95 -6.13 12.63 36.04
CA LYS A 95 -5.31 12.32 37.22
C LYS A 95 -5.86 13.02 38.46
N GLY A 96 -5.80 12.32 39.61
CA GLY A 96 -6.23 12.82 40.91
C GLY A 96 -7.74 12.78 41.10
N SER A 97 -8.15 12.88 42.35
CA SER A 97 -9.55 12.68 42.77
C SER A 97 -10.40 13.95 42.80
N GLU A 98 -9.82 15.10 42.46
CA GLU A 98 -10.59 16.35 42.44
C GLU A 98 -11.69 16.27 41.38
N PRO A 99 -12.98 16.40 41.78
CA PRO A 99 -14.07 16.21 40.85
C PRO A 99 -14.18 17.36 39.85
N VAL A 100 -14.51 17.00 38.60
CA VAL A 100 -14.80 17.96 37.54
C VAL A 100 -16.15 17.61 36.94
N GLN A 101 -17.01 18.64 36.76
CA GLN A 101 -18.32 18.43 36.20
C GLN A 101 -18.26 18.26 34.67
N GLY A 102 -18.93 17.22 34.15
CA GLY A 102 -19.15 17.03 32.73
C GLY A 102 -20.04 18.13 32.14
N ARG A 103 -19.99 18.26 30.82
CA ARG A 103 -20.76 19.27 30.07
C ARG A 103 -21.28 18.73 28.73
N THR A 104 -22.17 19.47 28.10
CA THR A 104 -22.66 19.18 26.76
C THR A 104 -22.09 20.19 25.78
N LEU A 105 -21.54 19.71 24.69
CA LEU A 105 -21.11 20.51 23.55
C LEU A 105 -22.22 20.52 22.50
N ARG A 106 -22.47 21.69 21.92
CA ARG A 106 -23.39 21.85 20.80
C ARG A 106 -22.58 22.01 19.53
N THR A 107 -22.93 21.25 18.51
CA THR A 107 -22.34 21.34 17.17
C THR A 107 -23.47 21.68 16.18
N GLN A 108 -23.11 21.92 14.92
CA GLN A 108 -24.13 22.18 13.87
C GLN A 108 -24.97 20.93 13.59
N SER A 109 -24.35 19.76 13.62
CA SER A 109 -24.98 18.47 13.31
C SER A 109 -25.63 17.80 14.52
N GLY A 110 -25.42 18.28 15.74
CA GLY A 110 -26.01 17.68 16.94
C GLY A 110 -25.41 18.15 18.25
N THR A 111 -25.54 17.29 19.26
CA THR A 111 -24.95 17.53 20.58
C THR A 111 -24.15 16.31 21.01
N THR A 112 -23.04 16.54 21.73
CA THR A 112 -22.27 15.47 22.34
C THR A 112 -22.01 15.80 23.81
N ARG A 113 -22.01 14.77 24.66
CA ARG A 113 -21.70 14.93 26.09
C ARG A 113 -20.18 14.83 26.29
N VAL A 114 -19.67 15.59 27.24
CA VAL A 114 -18.33 15.41 27.78
C VAL A 114 -18.48 14.77 29.15
N VAL A 115 -18.12 13.50 29.22
CA VAL A 115 -18.08 12.72 30.47
C VAL A 115 -16.66 12.83 31.03
N ILE A 116 -16.55 13.21 32.30
CA ILE A 116 -15.25 13.39 32.95
C ILE A 116 -15.14 12.39 34.11
N GLU A 117 -14.11 11.56 34.01
CA GLU A 117 -13.72 10.59 35.03
C GLU A 117 -12.45 11.07 35.74
N THR A 118 -12.43 11.01 37.05
CA THR A 118 -11.28 11.38 37.88
C THR A 118 -10.78 10.18 38.69
N GLY A 119 -9.62 10.30 39.31
CA GLY A 119 -9.06 9.22 40.15
C GLY A 119 -7.93 8.43 39.48
N HIS A 120 -7.53 8.80 38.26
CA HIS A 120 -6.43 8.17 37.58
C HIS A 120 -5.10 8.48 38.26
N LYS A 121 -4.12 7.58 38.17
CA LYS A 121 -2.85 7.66 38.90
C LYS A 121 -1.87 8.68 38.29
N ARG A 122 -1.90 8.82 36.97
CA ARG A 122 -0.93 9.58 36.21
C ARG A 122 -1.53 10.26 35.00
N THR A 123 -0.86 11.26 34.49
CA THR A 123 -1.19 11.89 33.20
C THR A 123 -0.72 10.99 32.04
N GLN A 124 -1.18 11.32 30.83
CA GLN A 124 -0.72 10.68 29.60
C GLN A 124 0.81 10.83 29.43
N ASP A 125 1.35 12.02 29.69
CA ASP A 125 2.77 12.31 29.55
C ASP A 125 3.60 11.52 30.55
N GLU A 126 3.19 11.49 31.82
CA GLU A 126 3.86 10.66 32.85
C GLU A 126 3.85 9.17 32.51
N PHE A 127 2.75 8.68 31.89
CA PHE A 127 2.66 7.29 31.44
C PHE A 127 3.69 6.99 30.34
N TYR A 128 3.73 7.83 29.28
CA TYR A 128 4.66 7.61 28.17
C TYR A 128 6.13 7.88 28.56
N GLU A 129 6.39 8.82 29.48
CA GLU A 129 7.74 9.00 30.03
C GLU A 129 8.27 7.72 30.73
N ILE A 130 7.40 7.03 31.48
CA ILE A 130 7.76 5.74 32.09
C ILE A 130 8.05 4.71 31.01
N VAL A 131 7.20 4.57 30.00
CA VAL A 131 7.36 3.60 28.91
C VAL A 131 8.65 3.87 28.13
N ASP A 132 8.89 5.11 27.74
CA ASP A 132 10.07 5.50 26.98
C ASP A 132 11.38 5.29 27.76
N LYS A 133 11.38 5.61 29.05
CA LYS A 133 12.50 5.34 29.93
C LYS A 133 12.86 3.86 30.03
N HIS A 134 11.87 2.99 29.91
CA HIS A 134 12.08 1.54 30.04
C HIS A 134 12.00 0.79 28.68
N ARG A 135 12.02 1.52 27.57
CA ARG A 135 11.91 0.93 26.24
C ARG A 135 12.92 -0.19 25.99
N ASP A 136 14.19 0.05 26.30
CA ASP A 136 15.25 -0.93 26.07
C ASP A 136 15.08 -2.18 26.95
N LEU A 137 14.55 -2.01 28.17
CA LEU A 137 14.20 -3.12 29.05
C LEU A 137 13.07 -3.97 28.45
N ILE A 138 12.02 -3.33 27.90
CA ILE A 138 10.89 -4.03 27.26
C ILE A 138 11.40 -4.88 26.10
N PHE A 139 12.18 -4.30 25.19
CA PHE A 139 12.70 -5.00 24.01
C PHE A 139 13.73 -6.09 24.36
N SER A 140 14.53 -5.92 25.42
CA SER A 140 15.51 -6.93 25.83
C SER A 140 14.90 -8.07 26.63
N ALA A 141 13.86 -7.81 27.43
CA ALA A 141 13.24 -8.79 28.31
C ALA A 141 12.21 -9.69 27.58
N ILE A 142 11.55 -9.18 26.55
CA ILE A 142 10.51 -9.91 25.79
C ILE A 142 11.04 -10.28 24.41
N PRO A 143 11.26 -11.58 24.11
CA PRO A 143 11.64 -12.01 22.77
C PRO A 143 10.48 -11.77 21.77
N GLY A 144 10.84 -11.38 20.55
CA GLY A 144 9.89 -11.26 19.46
C GLY A 144 8.92 -10.06 19.55
N VAL A 145 9.27 -9.01 20.30
CA VAL A 145 8.46 -7.77 20.32
C VAL A 145 8.32 -7.19 18.91
N THR A 146 7.09 -6.99 18.48
CA THR A 146 6.73 -6.38 17.18
C THR A 146 6.27 -4.93 17.32
N GLY A 147 5.87 -4.54 18.52
CA GLY A 147 5.44 -3.19 18.87
C GLY A 147 4.76 -3.16 20.23
N TYR A 148 4.41 -1.97 20.68
CA TYR A 148 3.59 -1.80 21.89
C TYR A 148 2.64 -0.60 21.74
N MET A 149 1.56 -0.63 22.51
CA MET A 149 0.63 0.50 22.62
C MET A 149 0.32 0.77 24.10
N GLY A 150 0.26 2.05 24.47
CA GLY A 150 -0.16 2.47 25.79
C GLY A 150 -1.67 2.73 25.86
N ARG A 151 -2.26 2.38 26.99
CA ARG A 151 -3.60 2.76 27.40
C ARG A 151 -3.55 3.49 28.74
N PRO A 152 -3.19 4.79 28.73
CA PRO A 152 -3.01 5.56 29.98
C PRO A 152 -4.22 5.54 30.89
N GLY A 153 -5.44 5.63 30.35
CA GLY A 153 -6.69 5.55 31.10
C GLY A 153 -6.92 4.23 31.84
N GLU A 154 -6.32 3.14 31.35
CA GLU A 154 -6.36 1.82 31.98
C GLU A 154 -5.09 1.52 32.79
N ASP A 155 -4.14 2.44 32.81
CA ASP A 155 -2.79 2.25 33.38
C ASP A 155 -2.10 0.99 32.85
N LEU A 156 -2.24 0.72 31.52
CA LEU A 156 -1.90 -0.52 30.84
C LEU A 156 -1.00 -0.31 29.64
N LEU A 157 0.09 -1.09 29.57
CA LEU A 157 0.93 -1.25 28.38
C LEU A 157 0.61 -2.60 27.72
N ILE A 158 0.21 -2.58 26.46
CA ILE A 158 0.01 -3.77 25.64
C ILE A 158 1.23 -3.95 24.74
N VAL A 159 1.94 -5.07 24.91
CA VAL A 159 3.12 -5.41 24.09
C VAL A 159 2.72 -6.51 23.11
N HIS A 160 2.91 -6.24 21.83
CA HIS A 160 2.67 -7.19 20.77
C HIS A 160 3.91 -8.02 20.48
N ILE A 161 3.74 -9.33 20.36
CA ILE A 161 4.84 -10.27 20.10
C ILE A 161 4.55 -11.16 18.90
N GLU A 162 5.62 -11.55 18.21
CA GLU A 162 5.56 -12.63 17.21
C GLU A 162 5.54 -13.96 17.95
N GLY A 163 4.41 -14.67 17.91
CA GLY A 163 4.27 -15.93 18.64
C GLY A 163 2.81 -16.37 18.82
N ASN A 164 2.61 -17.27 19.78
CA ASN A 164 1.33 -17.86 20.12
C ASN A 164 1.01 -17.69 21.62
N GLU A 165 -0.18 -18.15 22.04
CA GLU A 165 -0.65 -18.05 23.43
C GLU A 165 0.25 -18.83 24.41
N GLU A 166 0.85 -19.96 24.01
CA GLU A 166 1.74 -20.75 24.84
C GLU A 166 3.02 -19.96 25.20
N GLN A 167 3.55 -19.22 24.20
CA GLN A 167 4.71 -18.35 24.42
C GLN A 167 4.39 -17.16 25.32
N VAL A 168 3.17 -16.60 25.20
CA VAL A 168 2.67 -15.56 26.13
C VAL A 168 2.62 -16.09 27.55
N GLU A 169 2.09 -17.30 27.74
CA GLU A 169 2.01 -17.93 29.06
C GLU A 169 3.39 -18.15 29.67
N ALA A 170 4.36 -18.63 28.90
CA ALA A 170 5.73 -18.83 29.34
C ALA A 170 6.43 -17.52 29.78
N LEU A 171 5.98 -16.37 29.28
CA LEU A 171 6.53 -15.05 29.60
C LEU A 171 5.88 -14.37 30.82
N ARG A 172 4.91 -15.00 31.50
CA ARG A 172 4.28 -14.44 32.72
C ARG A 172 5.27 -13.99 33.80
N PRO A 173 6.36 -14.70 34.11
CA PRO A 173 7.35 -14.21 35.09
C PRO A 173 8.01 -12.90 34.62
N THR A 174 8.30 -12.78 33.33
CA THR A 174 8.88 -11.58 32.72
C THR A 174 7.91 -10.41 32.77
N VAL A 175 6.62 -10.64 32.47
CA VAL A 175 5.56 -9.63 32.60
C VAL A 175 5.52 -9.06 34.01
N ARG A 176 5.49 -9.93 35.04
CA ARG A 176 5.50 -9.48 36.45
C ARG A 176 6.76 -8.69 36.83
N MET A 177 7.89 -9.02 36.25
CA MET A 177 9.13 -8.26 36.45
C MET A 177 9.01 -6.87 35.82
N LEU A 178 8.49 -6.76 34.61
CA LEU A 178 8.25 -5.49 33.92
C LEU A 178 7.22 -4.64 34.65
N GLU A 179 6.09 -5.19 35.09
CA GLU A 179 5.09 -4.48 35.88
C GLU A 179 5.67 -3.83 37.13
N ARG A 180 6.56 -4.56 37.83
CA ARG A 180 7.27 -4.00 39.00
C ARG A 180 8.26 -2.91 38.64
N ALA A 181 8.95 -3.03 37.51
CA ALA A 181 9.91 -2.05 37.05
C ALA A 181 9.26 -0.76 36.56
N LEU A 182 8.15 -0.89 35.81
CA LEU A 182 7.43 0.22 35.21
C LEU A 182 6.39 0.85 36.17
N GLY A 183 5.88 0.07 37.12
CA GLY A 183 4.78 0.49 38.00
C GLY A 183 3.44 0.66 37.29
N ILE A 184 3.26 0.01 36.11
CA ILE A 184 2.04 -0.04 35.30
C ILE A 184 1.74 -1.49 34.94
N SER A 185 0.50 -1.79 34.61
CA SER A 185 0.10 -3.12 34.14
C SER A 185 0.68 -3.40 32.75
N VAL A 186 1.07 -4.66 32.49
CA VAL A 186 1.62 -5.10 31.20
C VAL A 186 0.83 -6.31 30.70
N SER A 187 0.36 -6.26 29.45
CA SER A 187 -0.31 -7.37 28.77
C SER A 187 0.44 -7.73 27.49
N LEU A 188 0.59 -9.03 27.23
CA LEU A 188 1.14 -9.50 25.97
C LEU A 188 0.02 -9.89 25.00
N ARG A 189 0.18 -9.56 23.72
CA ARG A 189 -0.71 -9.93 22.62
C ARG A 189 0.09 -10.68 21.56
N PRO A 190 -0.23 -11.96 21.29
CA PRO A 190 0.44 -12.75 20.25
C PRO A 190 -0.10 -12.42 18.84
N ASN A 191 0.55 -12.98 17.84
CA ASN A 191 0.14 -13.00 16.43
C ASN A 191 0.21 -11.64 15.70
N MET A 192 0.97 -10.67 16.21
CA MET A 192 1.25 -9.45 15.46
C MET A 192 2.55 -9.60 14.65
N SER A 193 2.42 -9.56 13.33
CA SER A 193 3.59 -9.45 12.45
C SER A 193 4.35 -8.15 12.70
N LYS A 194 5.67 -8.17 12.51
CA LYS A 194 6.47 -6.94 12.56
C LYS A 194 5.94 -5.93 11.55
N SER A 195 5.83 -4.68 11.99
CA SER A 195 5.54 -3.56 11.09
C SER A 195 6.60 -3.50 9.99
N ARG A 196 6.16 -3.41 8.75
CA ARG A 196 7.03 -3.30 7.58
C ARG A 196 6.69 -2.01 6.85
N ASN A 197 7.70 -1.38 6.31
CA ASN A 197 7.47 -0.24 5.43
C ASN A 197 6.66 -0.71 4.22
N LEU A 198 5.54 -0.07 3.97
CA LEU A 198 4.76 -0.26 2.76
C LEU A 198 5.48 0.50 1.64
N GLY A 199 6.44 -0.16 0.99
CA GLY A 199 7.06 0.33 -0.22
C GLY A 199 6.22 -0.04 -1.44
N TYR A 200 6.26 0.80 -2.46
CA TYR A 200 5.63 0.54 -3.74
C TYR A 200 6.69 0.32 -4.81
N VAL A 201 6.50 -0.68 -5.66
CA VAL A 201 7.31 -0.83 -6.87
C VAL A 201 6.55 -0.29 -8.06
N LYS A 202 7.24 0.46 -8.92
CA LYS A 202 6.69 1.20 -10.06
C LYS A 202 7.54 0.95 -11.30
N GLY A 203 6.96 1.17 -12.48
CA GLY A 203 7.72 1.14 -13.74
C GLY A 203 8.70 2.31 -13.85
N GLY A 204 9.73 2.16 -14.70
CA GLY A 204 10.78 3.17 -14.91
C GLY A 204 11.77 3.33 -13.75
N ALA A 205 11.79 2.39 -12.81
CA ALA A 205 12.72 2.38 -11.68
C ALA A 205 13.96 1.53 -11.99
N VAL A 206 14.96 1.67 -11.14
CA VAL A 206 16.24 0.94 -11.28
C VAL A 206 16.04 -0.52 -10.89
N LEU A 207 16.56 -1.39 -11.75
CA LEU A 207 16.88 -2.76 -11.43
C LEU A 207 18.40 -2.93 -11.49
N GLN A 208 18.97 -3.51 -10.46
CA GLN A 208 20.40 -3.75 -10.42
C GLN A 208 20.73 -5.12 -9.84
N ASN A 209 21.80 -5.71 -10.30
CA ASN A 209 22.59 -6.68 -9.58
C ASN A 209 24.05 -6.17 -9.50
N ASN A 210 24.97 -7.00 -9.01
CA ASN A 210 26.36 -6.55 -8.73
C ASN A 210 27.07 -5.89 -9.94
N ASN A 211 26.70 -6.21 -11.19
CA ASN A 211 27.44 -5.80 -12.39
C ASN A 211 26.59 -5.20 -13.51
N SER A 212 25.27 -5.17 -13.40
CA SER A 212 24.39 -4.72 -14.47
C SER A 212 23.21 -3.91 -13.95
N TYR A 213 22.67 -3.10 -14.86
CA TYR A 213 21.46 -2.31 -14.66
C TYR A 213 20.42 -2.68 -15.70
N CYS A 214 19.17 -2.71 -15.26
CA CYS A 214 17.98 -2.76 -16.10
C CYS A 214 16.94 -1.77 -15.55
N THR A 215 15.83 -1.66 -16.24
CA THR A 215 14.72 -0.78 -15.85
C THR A 215 13.46 -1.60 -15.65
N THR A 216 12.65 -1.26 -14.68
CA THR A 216 11.34 -1.87 -14.50
C THR A 216 10.37 -1.47 -15.60
N GLY A 217 9.60 -2.44 -16.07
CA GLY A 217 8.50 -2.27 -17.01
C GLY A 217 7.19 -1.92 -16.31
N PHE A 218 6.15 -2.73 -16.54
CA PHE A 218 4.82 -2.50 -15.98
C PHE A 218 4.57 -3.36 -14.75
N PRO A 219 3.85 -2.82 -13.75
CA PRO A 219 3.18 -3.63 -12.74
C PRO A 219 2.15 -4.55 -13.39
N VAL A 220 2.17 -5.82 -13.01
CA VAL A 220 1.35 -6.87 -13.62
C VAL A 220 0.68 -7.74 -12.57
N THR A 221 -0.42 -8.40 -12.99
CA THR A 221 -1.06 -9.46 -12.23
C THR A 221 -1.13 -10.71 -13.11
N HIS A 222 -0.65 -11.84 -12.61
CA HIS A 222 -0.78 -13.12 -13.30
C HIS A 222 -2.21 -13.66 -13.18
N THR A 223 -2.86 -13.90 -14.31
CA THR A 223 -4.31 -14.20 -14.39
C THR A 223 -4.73 -15.45 -13.64
N ALA A 224 -3.94 -16.53 -13.74
CA ALA A 224 -4.27 -17.81 -13.13
C ALA A 224 -4.04 -17.86 -11.61
N THR A 225 -3.11 -17.06 -11.08
CA THR A 225 -2.72 -17.15 -9.66
C THR A 225 -3.08 -15.91 -8.85
N GLY A 226 -3.44 -14.78 -9.50
CA GLY A 226 -3.65 -13.48 -8.88
C GLY A 226 -2.36 -12.85 -8.30
N ARG A 227 -1.18 -13.47 -8.50
CA ARG A 227 0.10 -12.93 -8.01
C ARG A 227 0.43 -11.63 -8.73
N LYS A 228 0.84 -10.65 -7.95
CA LYS A 228 1.26 -9.34 -8.46
C LYS A 228 2.76 -9.26 -8.56
N GLY A 229 3.24 -8.55 -9.59
CA GLY A 229 4.66 -8.38 -9.83
C GLY A 229 4.96 -7.19 -10.74
N ILE A 230 6.20 -7.14 -11.20
CA ILE A 230 6.70 -6.13 -12.13
C ILE A 230 7.50 -6.80 -13.23
N THR A 231 7.36 -6.29 -14.46
CA THR A 231 8.08 -6.81 -15.62
C THR A 231 9.43 -6.15 -15.81
N THR A 232 10.31 -6.82 -16.55
CA THR A 232 11.53 -6.28 -17.18
C THR A 232 11.87 -7.12 -18.42
N ALA A 233 12.95 -6.81 -19.13
CA ALA A 233 13.41 -7.62 -20.24
C ALA A 233 13.99 -8.96 -19.75
N ALA A 234 13.81 -10.04 -20.51
CA ALA A 234 14.28 -11.38 -20.13
C ALA A 234 15.80 -11.55 -20.19
N HIS A 235 16.49 -10.77 -21.04
CA HIS A 235 17.95 -10.76 -21.06
C HIS A 235 18.59 -10.07 -19.84
N CYS A 236 17.77 -9.42 -18.96
CA CYS A 236 18.23 -8.95 -17.66
C CYS A 236 18.47 -10.13 -16.71
N PRO A 237 19.36 -10.01 -15.72
CA PRO A 237 19.54 -11.06 -14.71
C PRO A 237 18.26 -11.41 -13.94
N ASP A 238 18.18 -12.64 -13.47
CA ASP A 238 17.04 -13.11 -12.64
C ASP A 238 17.14 -12.60 -11.19
N ASP A 239 18.35 -12.38 -10.69
CA ASP A 239 18.68 -11.90 -9.34
C ASP A 239 18.77 -10.37 -9.33
N LEU A 240 17.65 -9.71 -9.27
CA LEU A 240 17.55 -8.26 -9.34
C LEU A 240 17.14 -7.64 -8.00
N ILE A 241 17.69 -6.46 -7.74
CA ILE A 241 17.29 -5.57 -6.65
C ILE A 241 16.59 -4.37 -7.27
N TYR A 242 15.34 -4.16 -6.90
CA TYR A 242 14.60 -2.95 -7.22
C TYR A 242 15.14 -1.79 -6.39
N GLY A 243 15.35 -0.64 -7.02
CA GLY A 243 15.76 0.59 -6.35
C GLY A 243 14.86 1.76 -6.73
N ASN A 244 14.27 2.38 -5.70
CA ASN A 244 13.63 3.69 -5.83
C ASN A 244 14.57 4.76 -5.29
N TYR A 245 15.35 5.41 -6.13
CA TYR A 245 16.33 6.43 -5.75
C TYR A 245 15.75 7.85 -5.71
N GLY A 246 14.44 8.02 -5.93
CA GLY A 246 13.77 9.32 -5.88
C GLY A 246 13.45 9.80 -4.45
N GLN A 247 13.20 11.08 -4.31
CA GLN A 247 12.66 11.66 -3.07
C GLN A 247 11.12 11.54 -3.08
N PRO A 248 10.45 11.43 -1.91
CA PRO A 248 10.99 11.43 -0.55
C PRO A 248 11.39 10.05 -0.03
N SER A 249 11.02 8.95 -0.68
CA SER A 249 11.27 7.61 -0.17
C SER A 249 12.29 6.85 -1.00
N LYS A 250 13.54 6.78 -0.51
CA LYS A 250 14.55 5.88 -1.06
C LYS A 250 14.39 4.52 -0.38
N PHE A 251 14.10 3.49 -1.16
CA PHE A 251 14.17 2.12 -0.66
C PHE A 251 14.69 1.18 -1.73
N THR A 252 15.22 0.05 -1.30
CA THR A 252 15.61 -1.07 -2.16
C THR A 252 14.92 -2.33 -1.66
N THR A 253 14.55 -3.22 -2.59
CA THR A 253 14.01 -4.53 -2.25
C THR A 253 14.47 -5.58 -3.26
N PRO A 254 14.89 -6.76 -2.79
CA PRO A 254 15.18 -7.86 -3.70
C PRO A 254 13.90 -8.30 -4.39
N LEU A 255 14.01 -8.59 -5.67
CA LEU A 255 12.94 -9.18 -6.47
C LEU A 255 13.12 -10.70 -6.52
N THR A 256 12.01 -11.40 -6.60
CA THR A 256 12.01 -12.85 -6.81
C THR A 256 11.52 -13.14 -8.21
N TYR A 257 12.37 -13.72 -9.04
CA TYR A 257 12.01 -14.21 -10.37
C TYR A 257 10.83 -15.19 -10.29
N VAL A 258 9.91 -15.08 -11.23
CA VAL A 258 8.75 -15.97 -11.32
C VAL A 258 8.74 -16.75 -12.62
N ASP A 259 8.80 -16.04 -13.74
CA ASP A 259 8.73 -16.65 -15.07
C ASP A 259 9.18 -15.63 -16.14
N GLY A 260 9.55 -16.14 -17.31
CA GLY A 260 9.97 -15.33 -18.44
C GLY A 260 9.99 -16.10 -19.75
N ILE A 261 9.93 -15.38 -20.86
CA ILE A 261 10.11 -15.91 -22.21
C ILE A 261 11.19 -15.09 -22.90
N ASP A 262 12.25 -15.78 -23.34
CA ASP A 262 13.34 -15.24 -24.13
C ASP A 262 13.51 -16.10 -25.40
N ASP A 263 12.93 -15.65 -26.50
CA ASP A 263 12.97 -16.35 -27.79
C ASP A 263 13.00 -15.38 -28.98
N ALA A 264 12.73 -15.84 -30.17
CA ALA A 264 12.72 -15.01 -31.37
C ALA A 264 11.71 -13.85 -31.34
N SER A 265 10.66 -13.95 -30.54
CA SER A 265 9.53 -13.02 -30.48
C SER A 265 9.32 -12.38 -29.12
N HIS A 266 10.04 -12.84 -28.10
CA HIS A 266 9.86 -12.43 -26.70
C HIS A 266 11.19 -12.10 -26.05
N ASP A 267 11.17 -11.12 -25.19
CA ASP A 267 12.25 -10.72 -24.29
C ASP A 267 11.62 -10.09 -23.06
N VAL A 268 10.94 -10.92 -22.25
CA VAL A 268 10.22 -10.47 -21.06
C VAL A 268 10.32 -11.47 -19.93
N GLN A 269 10.52 -10.95 -18.73
CA GLN A 269 10.39 -11.68 -17.48
C GLN A 269 9.63 -10.84 -16.46
N TRP A 270 9.11 -11.49 -15.42
CA TRP A 270 8.46 -10.80 -14.34
C TRP A 270 8.84 -11.36 -12.97
N HIS A 271 8.78 -10.46 -11.99
CA HIS A 271 9.24 -10.72 -10.63
C HIS A 271 8.20 -10.27 -9.62
N THR A 272 8.16 -10.93 -8.46
CA THR A 272 7.44 -10.42 -7.28
C THR A 272 8.38 -9.62 -6.39
N ALA A 273 7.85 -8.65 -5.68
CA ALA A 273 8.61 -7.72 -4.84
C ALA A 273 8.39 -7.98 -3.33
N GLY A 274 8.24 -9.25 -2.95
CA GLY A 274 8.02 -9.65 -1.56
C GLY A 274 6.77 -9.00 -0.95
N THR A 275 6.97 -8.14 0.04
CA THR A 275 5.88 -7.43 0.73
C THR A 275 5.53 -6.08 0.12
N HIS A 276 6.25 -5.65 -0.93
CA HIS A 276 6.00 -4.38 -1.60
C HIS A 276 4.91 -4.54 -2.66
N THR A 277 4.04 -3.54 -2.76
CA THR A 277 2.90 -3.59 -3.68
C THR A 277 3.28 -2.95 -5.02
N PRO A 278 3.15 -3.66 -6.15
CA PRO A 278 3.23 -3.06 -7.46
C PRO A 278 2.07 -2.08 -7.69
N LEU A 279 2.37 -0.83 -8.05
CA LEU A 279 1.39 0.19 -8.42
C LEU A 279 1.35 0.37 -9.93
N ARG A 280 0.15 0.66 -10.45
CA ARG A 280 -0.07 0.98 -11.89
C ARG A 280 0.50 2.34 -12.29
N ASP A 281 1.68 2.67 -11.80
CA ASP A 281 2.38 3.92 -12.05
C ASP A 281 3.73 3.64 -12.69
N VAL A 282 4.16 4.53 -13.56
CA VAL A 282 5.53 4.58 -14.08
C VAL A 282 6.13 5.95 -13.77
N TYR A 283 7.42 5.97 -13.43
CA TYR A 283 8.13 7.22 -13.30
C TYR A 283 8.19 7.93 -14.66
N ALA A 284 7.97 9.24 -14.65
CA ALA A 284 8.04 10.07 -15.84
C ALA A 284 9.44 10.69 -15.98
N THR A 285 9.61 11.97 -15.68
CA THR A 285 10.87 12.69 -15.90
C THR A 285 11.92 12.46 -14.81
N SER A 286 11.52 12.00 -13.62
CA SER A 286 12.41 11.71 -12.49
C SER A 286 11.94 10.47 -11.72
N GLN A 287 12.78 9.94 -10.81
CA GLN A 287 12.40 8.86 -9.90
C GLN A 287 11.81 9.39 -8.59
N SER A 288 11.02 10.46 -8.65
CA SER A 288 10.28 10.99 -7.54
C SER A 288 8.88 10.36 -7.50
N ASP A 289 8.37 10.02 -6.32
CA ASP A 289 7.00 9.53 -6.13
C ASP A 289 5.93 10.53 -6.59
N TYR A 290 6.28 11.81 -6.67
CA TYR A 290 5.39 12.86 -7.18
C TYR A 290 5.43 13.03 -8.70
N ASN A 291 6.44 12.48 -9.37
CA ASN A 291 6.59 12.57 -10.82
C ASN A 291 6.34 11.20 -11.47
N THR A 292 5.14 10.72 -11.27
CA THR A 292 4.67 9.46 -11.84
C THR A 292 3.50 9.68 -12.79
N ARG A 293 3.30 8.72 -13.66
CA ARG A 293 2.17 8.66 -14.58
C ARG A 293 1.41 7.37 -14.33
N LYS A 294 0.14 7.49 -13.99
CA LYS A 294 -0.73 6.33 -13.80
C LYS A 294 -1.05 5.69 -15.14
N ILE A 295 -0.91 4.38 -15.24
CA ILE A 295 -1.27 3.61 -16.43
C ILE A 295 -2.72 3.16 -16.28
N LEU A 296 -3.57 3.63 -17.17
CA LEU A 296 -4.99 3.34 -17.18
C LEU A 296 -5.32 2.12 -18.04
N LEU A 297 -4.70 2.04 -19.22
CA LEU A 297 -4.93 0.99 -20.21
C LEU A 297 -3.61 0.43 -20.73
N MET A 298 -3.63 -0.84 -21.10
CA MET A 298 -2.56 -1.47 -21.88
C MET A 298 -3.09 -1.69 -23.29
N TRP A 299 -2.32 -1.22 -24.26
CA TRP A 299 -2.68 -1.24 -25.67
C TRP A 299 -1.82 -2.27 -26.42
N ASP A 300 -2.46 -3.18 -27.13
CA ASP A 300 -1.75 -4.26 -27.85
C ASP A 300 -1.07 -3.82 -29.13
N GLY A 301 -1.35 -2.63 -29.59
CA GLY A 301 -0.86 -2.08 -30.84
C GLY A 301 -0.21 -0.72 -30.69
N ALA A 302 0.36 -0.29 -31.80
CA ALA A 302 0.83 1.06 -32.03
C ALA A 302 0.54 1.38 -33.51
N GLU A 303 0.68 2.64 -33.90
CA GLU A 303 0.54 3.07 -35.29
C GLU A 303 1.82 3.76 -35.75
N GLU A 304 2.19 3.58 -37.02
CA GLU A 304 3.32 4.29 -37.61
C GLU A 304 3.10 5.80 -37.52
N GLY A 305 4.17 6.52 -37.18
CA GLY A 305 4.12 7.95 -36.88
C GLY A 305 3.67 8.32 -35.48
N GLN A 306 3.15 7.38 -34.69
CA GLN A 306 2.75 7.59 -33.29
C GLN A 306 3.97 7.87 -32.43
N GLU A 307 3.89 8.93 -31.60
CA GLU A 307 4.92 9.20 -30.58
C GLU A 307 4.75 8.28 -29.38
N LEU A 308 5.82 7.57 -29.01
CA LEU A 308 5.93 6.75 -27.80
C LEU A 308 7.10 7.24 -26.95
N CYS A 309 6.92 7.20 -25.64
CA CYS A 309 7.92 7.63 -24.68
C CYS A 309 8.24 6.49 -23.69
N PHE A 310 9.42 6.52 -23.12
CA PHE A 310 9.82 5.64 -22.03
C PHE A 310 10.69 6.40 -21.03
N ARG A 311 10.85 5.84 -19.86
CA ARG A 311 11.84 6.30 -18.89
C ARG A 311 12.82 5.18 -18.60
N GLY A 312 14.00 5.29 -19.19
CA GLY A 312 15.13 4.44 -18.88
C GLY A 312 15.90 4.91 -17.65
N VAL A 313 16.49 3.98 -16.92
CA VAL A 313 17.29 4.32 -15.73
C VAL A 313 18.55 5.10 -16.09
N ARG A 314 19.07 4.90 -17.28
CA ARG A 314 20.30 5.54 -17.77
C ARG A 314 20.03 6.80 -18.60
N SER A 315 19.09 6.73 -19.54
CA SER A 315 18.80 7.85 -20.45
C SER A 315 17.73 8.81 -19.94
N GLY A 316 17.01 8.45 -18.86
CA GLY A 316 15.91 9.27 -18.36
C GLY A 316 14.66 9.17 -19.23
N TRP A 317 13.87 10.25 -19.29
CA TRP A 317 12.65 10.33 -20.10
C TRP A 317 13.00 10.65 -21.55
N SER A 318 12.56 9.78 -22.46
CA SER A 318 12.90 9.88 -23.89
C SER A 318 11.70 9.51 -24.75
N CYS A 319 11.54 10.15 -25.90
CA CYS A 319 10.43 9.94 -26.81
C CYS A 319 10.93 9.83 -28.26
N GLY A 320 10.20 9.07 -29.06
CA GLY A 320 10.43 8.93 -30.49
C GLY A 320 9.16 8.51 -31.22
N LYS A 321 9.22 8.38 -32.53
CA LYS A 321 8.10 7.97 -33.39
C LYS A 321 8.22 6.52 -33.80
N VAL A 322 7.12 5.82 -33.84
CA VAL A 322 7.02 4.48 -34.42
C VAL A 322 7.29 4.58 -35.93
N VAL A 323 8.27 3.84 -36.40
CA VAL A 323 8.65 3.79 -37.83
C VAL A 323 8.37 2.42 -38.44
N ASP A 324 8.23 1.35 -37.65
CA ASP A 324 7.91 0.02 -38.13
C ASP A 324 7.24 -0.80 -37.05
N LEU A 325 6.14 -1.49 -37.41
CA LEU A 325 5.34 -2.37 -36.52
C LEU A 325 5.69 -3.86 -36.67
N LYS A 326 6.52 -4.19 -37.64
CA LYS A 326 6.97 -5.55 -37.97
C LYS A 326 8.50 -5.66 -38.04
N TRP A 327 9.15 -4.81 -37.26
CA TRP A 327 10.62 -4.76 -37.20
C TRP A 327 11.24 -6.11 -36.86
N ASN A 328 12.32 -6.40 -37.54
CA ASN A 328 13.19 -7.55 -37.27
C ASN A 328 14.56 -7.03 -36.82
N PRO A 329 14.93 -7.12 -35.54
CA PRO A 329 16.20 -6.62 -35.05
C PRO A 329 17.41 -7.50 -35.41
N GLY A 330 17.28 -8.44 -36.37
CA GLY A 330 18.36 -9.27 -36.86
C GLY A 330 18.68 -10.48 -35.99
N VAL A 331 19.93 -10.74 -35.74
CA VAL A 331 20.39 -11.86 -34.89
C VAL A 331 20.78 -11.30 -33.52
N SER A 332 19.79 -11.15 -32.64
CA SER A 332 20.00 -10.60 -31.31
C SER A 332 18.88 -11.04 -30.34
N CYS A 333 18.22 -12.16 -30.61
CA CYS A 333 17.13 -12.70 -29.77
C CYS A 333 17.52 -13.99 -29.06
N GLY A 334 16.71 -14.38 -28.07
CA GLY A 334 16.90 -15.59 -27.29
C GLY A 334 18.09 -15.57 -26.33
N PRO A 335 18.28 -16.62 -25.55
CA PRO A 335 19.34 -16.70 -24.57
C PRO A 335 20.72 -16.47 -25.19
N GLY A 336 21.49 -15.54 -24.61
CA GLY A 336 22.77 -15.12 -25.18
C GLY A 336 22.67 -14.24 -26.41
N GLN A 337 21.45 -13.84 -26.84
CA GLN A 337 21.19 -12.95 -27.98
C GLN A 337 21.78 -13.44 -29.31
N VAL A 338 21.67 -14.72 -29.59
CA VAL A 338 22.26 -15.38 -30.77
C VAL A 338 21.23 -15.92 -31.75
N LEU A 339 19.94 -15.85 -31.44
CA LEU A 339 18.87 -16.30 -32.33
C LEU A 339 18.47 -15.21 -33.33
N SER A 340 18.03 -15.63 -34.51
CA SER A 340 17.33 -14.73 -35.44
C SER A 340 16.00 -14.30 -34.84
N CYS A 341 15.74 -13.00 -34.80
CA CYS A 341 14.49 -12.46 -34.32
C CYS A 341 13.36 -12.67 -35.32
N ALA A 342 12.14 -12.73 -34.84
CA ALA A 342 10.93 -12.66 -35.66
C ALA A 342 10.58 -11.20 -36.01
N SER A 343 9.79 -10.99 -37.07
CA SER A 343 9.28 -9.68 -37.45
C SER A 343 8.00 -9.33 -36.64
N THR A 344 8.15 -9.23 -35.31
CA THR A 344 7.03 -9.00 -34.36
C THR A 344 7.27 -7.81 -33.43
N TRP A 345 8.40 -7.14 -33.61
CA TRP A 345 8.83 -6.03 -32.77
C TRP A 345 8.36 -4.69 -33.33
N ILE A 346 8.32 -3.67 -32.49
CA ILE A 346 8.03 -2.30 -32.88
C ILE A 346 9.34 -1.51 -32.88
N ARG A 347 9.61 -0.77 -33.95
CA ARG A 347 10.74 0.15 -34.07
C ARG A 347 10.32 1.59 -33.78
N VAL A 348 11.06 2.26 -32.89
CA VAL A 348 10.90 3.68 -32.60
C VAL A 348 12.21 4.42 -32.85
N GLU A 349 12.13 5.53 -33.56
CA GLU A 349 13.25 6.39 -33.90
C GLU A 349 12.92 7.87 -33.70
N GLY A 350 13.89 8.73 -33.61
CA GLY A 350 13.68 10.16 -33.51
C GLY A 350 14.93 10.94 -33.13
N PRO A 351 15.05 12.21 -33.58
CA PRO A 351 16.26 13.01 -33.35
C PRO A 351 16.49 13.39 -31.88
N SER A 352 15.48 13.26 -31.05
CA SER A 352 15.56 13.51 -29.59
C SER A 352 15.50 12.24 -28.77
N LEU A 353 15.53 11.06 -29.44
CA LEU A 353 15.50 9.78 -28.74
C LEU A 353 16.87 9.56 -28.09
N ALA A 354 16.89 9.29 -26.80
CA ALA A 354 18.08 8.90 -26.06
C ALA A 354 17.91 7.48 -25.54
N CYS A 355 18.92 6.64 -25.64
CA CYS A 355 18.94 5.30 -25.09
C CYS A 355 20.35 4.90 -24.63
N SER A 356 20.41 3.97 -23.68
CA SER A 356 21.69 3.47 -23.14
C SER A 356 21.52 2.05 -22.62
N PRO A 357 22.62 1.27 -22.55
CA PRO A 357 22.62 0.01 -21.80
C PRO A 357 22.12 0.22 -20.37
N GLY A 358 21.10 -0.56 -19.98
CA GLY A 358 20.40 -0.40 -18.69
C GLY A 358 18.98 0.14 -18.81
N ASP A 359 18.58 0.66 -19.97
CA ASP A 359 17.18 1.04 -20.24
C ASP A 359 16.30 -0.17 -20.59
N SER A 360 16.91 -1.33 -20.76
CA SER A 360 16.23 -2.61 -21.00
C SER A 360 15.13 -2.86 -19.97
N GLY A 361 13.94 -3.24 -20.44
CA GLY A 361 12.77 -3.47 -19.62
C GLY A 361 11.92 -2.24 -19.36
N ALA A 362 12.38 -1.03 -19.68
CA ALA A 362 11.64 0.22 -19.42
C ALA A 362 10.24 0.21 -20.02
N ALA A 363 9.26 0.65 -19.24
CA ALA A 363 7.88 0.78 -19.67
C ALA A 363 7.73 1.83 -20.78
N VAL A 364 7.14 1.44 -21.89
CA VAL A 364 6.86 2.32 -23.03
C VAL A 364 5.42 2.77 -23.01
N VAL A 365 5.22 4.09 -23.04
CA VAL A 365 3.90 4.70 -22.83
C VAL A 365 3.58 5.80 -23.80
N ARG A 366 2.29 6.04 -24.02
CA ARG A 366 1.74 7.26 -24.61
C ARG A 366 0.65 7.81 -23.69
N GLY A 367 0.93 8.95 -23.06
CA GLY A 367 0.02 9.45 -22.04
C GLY A 367 -0.13 8.43 -20.89
N SER A 368 -1.35 8.03 -20.59
CA SER A 368 -1.66 7.01 -19.59
C SER A 368 -1.85 5.60 -20.17
N ASN A 369 -1.44 5.37 -21.41
CA ASN A 369 -1.53 4.06 -22.06
C ASN A 369 -0.15 3.41 -22.14
N GLY A 370 -0.06 2.13 -21.73
CA GLY A 370 1.13 1.31 -21.89
C GLY A 370 1.09 0.56 -23.23
N HIS A 371 2.23 0.48 -23.92
CA HIS A 371 2.34 -0.16 -25.24
C HIS A 371 3.27 -1.37 -25.26
N GLY A 372 4.21 -1.48 -24.34
CA GLY A 372 5.21 -2.54 -24.30
C GLY A 372 6.42 -2.14 -23.46
N ILE A 373 7.49 -2.92 -23.54
CA ILE A 373 8.75 -2.61 -22.86
C ILE A 373 9.90 -2.47 -23.85
N VAL A 374 10.90 -1.67 -23.50
CA VAL A 374 12.15 -1.57 -24.27
C VAL A 374 12.89 -2.91 -24.16
N ALA A 375 13.02 -3.60 -25.28
CA ALA A 375 13.77 -4.85 -25.37
C ALA A 375 15.23 -4.59 -25.77
N LYS A 376 15.44 -3.74 -26.76
CA LYS A 376 16.78 -3.44 -27.31
C LYS A 376 16.91 -1.97 -27.62
N ALA A 377 18.16 -1.48 -27.63
CA ALA A 377 18.50 -0.13 -27.98
C ALA A 377 19.68 -0.17 -28.96
N ASP A 378 19.55 0.55 -30.08
CA ASP A 378 20.64 0.73 -31.04
C ASP A 378 21.26 2.10 -30.80
N TYR A 379 22.53 2.11 -30.42
CA TYR A 379 23.28 3.33 -30.17
C TYR A 379 24.60 3.29 -30.94
N SER A 380 24.93 4.41 -31.55
CA SER A 380 26.14 4.53 -32.42
C SER A 380 27.46 4.45 -31.63
N GLY A 381 27.41 4.60 -30.31
CA GLY A 381 28.59 4.54 -29.44
C GLY A 381 29.54 5.73 -29.57
N VAL A 382 29.23 6.75 -30.38
CA VAL A 382 30.07 7.90 -30.60
C VAL A 382 29.99 8.91 -29.49
N LEU A 383 28.77 9.16 -28.97
CA LEU A 383 28.52 10.00 -27.79
C LEU A 383 27.58 9.31 -26.82
N PRO A 384 27.73 9.49 -25.50
CA PRO A 384 26.77 8.99 -24.52
C PRO A 384 25.40 9.61 -24.76
N GLY A 385 24.38 8.77 -25.01
CA GLY A 385 22.98 9.19 -25.16
C GLY A 385 22.52 9.36 -26.62
N GLU A 386 23.38 9.25 -27.64
CA GLU A 386 22.91 9.14 -29.02
C GLU A 386 22.27 7.77 -29.26
N CYS A 387 21.06 7.77 -29.80
CA CYS A 387 20.25 6.60 -30.01
C CYS A 387 19.70 6.57 -31.43
N ASP A 388 20.11 5.59 -32.23
CA ASP A 388 19.58 5.40 -33.55
C ASP A 388 18.13 4.86 -33.53
N GLY A 389 17.77 4.21 -32.47
CA GLY A 389 16.40 3.73 -32.24
C GLY A 389 16.31 2.72 -31.09
N ILE A 390 15.08 2.45 -30.70
CA ILE A 390 14.76 1.38 -29.74
C ILE A 390 13.84 0.35 -30.38
N THR A 391 14.00 -0.88 -29.93
CA THR A 391 13.13 -2.01 -30.26
C THR A 391 12.25 -2.30 -29.08
N ILE A 392 10.94 -2.26 -29.29
CA ILE A 392 9.93 -2.47 -28.24
C ILE A 392 9.34 -3.87 -28.42
N MET A 393 9.24 -4.61 -27.31
CA MET A 393 8.38 -5.78 -27.25
C MET A 393 6.95 -5.33 -26.93
N PRO A 394 5.99 -5.54 -27.85
CA PRO A 394 4.62 -5.06 -27.66
C PRO A 394 3.90 -5.76 -26.52
N TRP A 395 2.94 -5.07 -25.92
CA TRP A 395 2.16 -5.60 -24.78
C TRP A 395 1.48 -6.95 -25.10
N GLY A 396 1.01 -7.13 -26.33
CA GLY A 396 0.42 -8.39 -26.78
C GLY A 396 1.31 -9.61 -26.50
N LYS A 397 2.63 -9.45 -26.62
CA LYS A 397 3.62 -10.49 -26.34
C LYS A 397 3.87 -10.70 -24.84
N ILE A 398 3.71 -9.65 -24.03
CA ILE A 398 3.81 -9.76 -22.58
C ILE A 398 2.65 -10.61 -22.02
N LYS A 399 1.49 -10.55 -22.64
CA LYS A 399 0.31 -11.35 -22.26
C LYS A 399 0.49 -12.85 -22.46
N ASP A 400 1.42 -13.27 -23.31
CA ASP A 400 1.73 -14.71 -23.53
C ASP A 400 2.24 -15.39 -22.24
N LEU A 401 2.74 -14.61 -21.24
CA LEU A 401 3.04 -15.06 -19.87
C LEU A 401 1.80 -15.13 -18.96
N GLY A 402 0.59 -14.98 -19.46
CA GLY A 402 -0.63 -14.94 -18.64
C GLY A 402 -0.75 -13.66 -17.79
N LEU A 403 -0.11 -12.58 -18.19
CA LEU A 403 -0.08 -11.32 -17.45
C LEU A 403 -1.14 -10.34 -17.91
N THR A 404 -1.74 -9.64 -16.95
CA THR A 404 -2.60 -8.47 -17.15
C THR A 404 -1.98 -7.26 -16.45
N SER A 405 -2.43 -6.05 -16.81
CA SER A 405 -2.01 -4.85 -16.06
C SER A 405 -2.38 -4.98 -14.59
N GLY A 406 -1.44 -4.74 -13.71
CA GLY A 406 -1.54 -4.87 -12.26
C GLY A 406 -2.49 -3.88 -11.58
#